data_716773fc974668fc8f1687422fe90056
#
_entry.id   716773fc974668fc8f1687422fe90056
#
_cell.length_a   1.000
_cell.length_b   1.000
_cell.length_c   1.000
_cell.angle_alpha   90.00
_cell.angle_beta   90.00
_cell.angle_gamma   90.00
#
_symmetry.space_group_name_H-M   'P 1'
#
loop_
_entity.id
_entity.type
_entity.pdbx_description
1 polymer ?
#
loop_
_entity_poly.entity_id
_entity_poly.type
_entity_poly.pdbx_seq_one_letter_code
_entity_poly.pdbx_strand_id
1 'polypeptide(L)'
;MRVFTSLPQEDLKKVGPRAQEIEAAGYTGVTTQENRHDPFLSLAVAGYATRRMELHTSVAIAFARSPMVCANVGWDIAASTGGRFTLGLGSQIRAHNEKRFSVPWTAPAPRMREYVQAVRAIWAAWKGD
;
A
#
# COMPACT_ATOMS: atom_id res chain seq x y z
N MET A 1 22.62 -5.00 2.27
CA MET A 1 21.71 -5.10 1.12
C MET A 1 20.28 -5.23 1.65
N ARG A 2 19.33 -4.53 1.03
CA ARG A 2 17.92 -4.59 1.42
C ARG A 2 17.19 -5.54 0.47
N VAL A 3 16.50 -6.54 0.99
CA VAL A 3 15.83 -7.58 0.20
C VAL A 3 14.36 -7.66 0.59
N PHE A 4 13.49 -7.60 -0.41
CA PHE A 4 12.04 -7.68 -0.27
C PHE A 4 11.51 -8.90 -1.01
N THR A 5 10.41 -9.45 -0.54
CA THR A 5 9.69 -10.53 -1.22
C THR A 5 8.18 -10.26 -1.19
N SER A 6 7.45 -10.92 -2.07
CA SER A 6 6.01 -10.79 -2.17
C SER A 6 5.31 -11.50 -1.00
N LEU A 7 4.26 -10.86 -0.49
CA LEU A 7 3.39 -11.41 0.54
C LEU A 7 2.17 -12.06 -0.13
N PRO A 8 1.69 -13.23 0.34
CA PRO A 8 0.44 -13.80 -0.16
C PRO A 8 -0.76 -12.88 0.14
N GLN A 9 -1.74 -12.86 -0.75
CA GLN A 9 -2.89 -11.97 -0.67
C GLN A 9 -4.24 -12.70 -0.80
N GLU A 10 -4.23 -13.99 -1.12
CA GLU A 10 -5.46 -14.77 -1.39
C GLU A 10 -6.21 -15.17 -0.12
N ASP A 11 -5.48 -15.43 0.95
CA ASP A 11 -6.04 -15.91 2.22
C ASP A 11 -5.36 -15.20 3.39
N LEU A 12 -6.08 -14.30 4.01
CA LEU A 12 -5.56 -13.49 5.12
C LEU A 12 -5.12 -14.33 6.33
N LYS A 13 -5.69 -15.53 6.50
CA LYS A 13 -5.28 -16.43 7.59
C LYS A 13 -3.85 -16.95 7.43
N LYS A 14 -3.37 -17.02 6.19
CA LYS A 14 -2.01 -17.49 5.88
C LYS A 14 -0.96 -16.38 5.94
N VAL A 15 -1.38 -15.13 5.93
CA VAL A 15 -0.49 -13.97 5.82
C VAL A 15 0.39 -13.83 7.06
N GLY A 16 -0.19 -13.88 8.25
CA GLY A 16 0.55 -13.71 9.51
C GLY A 16 1.69 -14.71 9.67
N PRO A 17 1.41 -16.03 9.63
CA PRO A 17 2.45 -17.06 9.73
C PRO A 17 3.52 -16.91 8.64
N ARG A 18 3.13 -16.62 7.40
CA ARG A 18 4.08 -16.44 6.29
C ARG A 18 4.96 -15.22 6.49
N ALA A 19 4.40 -14.11 6.95
CA ALA A 19 5.18 -12.90 7.27
C ALA A 19 6.22 -13.16 8.36
N GLN A 20 5.87 -13.92 9.38
CA GLN A 20 6.80 -14.33 10.44
C GLN A 20 7.94 -15.20 9.91
N GLU A 21 7.65 -16.14 9.02
CA GLU A 21 8.69 -16.96 8.36
C GLU A 21 9.65 -16.08 7.54
N ILE A 22 9.11 -15.13 6.79
CA ILE A 22 9.90 -14.20 5.97
C ILE A 22 10.79 -13.32 6.89
N GLU A 23 10.25 -12.83 7.98
CA GLU A 23 11.01 -12.04 8.95
C GLU A 23 12.14 -12.86 9.57
N ALA A 24 11.85 -14.09 9.99
CA ALA A 24 12.85 -15.00 10.55
C ALA A 24 13.95 -15.35 9.54
N ALA A 25 13.64 -15.39 8.26
CA ALA A 25 14.60 -15.64 7.19
C ALA A 25 15.54 -14.44 6.90
N GLY A 26 15.30 -13.27 7.51
CA GLY A 26 16.17 -12.11 7.39
C GLY A 26 15.83 -11.13 6.27
N TYR A 27 14.68 -11.26 5.64
CA TYR A 27 14.23 -10.25 4.65
C TYR A 27 14.03 -8.89 5.30
N THR A 28 14.29 -7.83 4.55
CA THR A 28 14.06 -6.45 4.98
C THR A 28 12.57 -6.14 5.08
N GLY A 29 11.80 -6.59 4.11
CA GLY A 29 10.38 -6.30 4.05
C GLY A 29 9.61 -7.13 3.05
N VAL A 30 8.33 -6.85 2.99
CA VAL A 30 7.38 -7.51 2.09
C VAL A 30 6.66 -6.50 1.22
N THR A 31 6.27 -6.95 0.04
CA THR A 31 5.50 -6.15 -0.92
C THR A 31 4.19 -6.81 -1.27
N THR A 32 3.19 -6.01 -1.57
CA THR A 32 1.93 -6.44 -2.16
C THR A 32 1.69 -5.76 -3.49
N GLN A 33 0.82 -6.35 -4.32
CA GLN A 33 0.41 -5.82 -5.60
C GLN A 33 -1.11 -5.74 -5.66
N GLU A 34 -1.63 -4.81 -6.44
CA GLU A 34 -3.07 -4.69 -6.66
C GLU A 34 -3.46 -5.30 -8.01
N ASN A 35 -3.56 -6.63 -8.05
CA ASN A 35 -4.03 -7.39 -9.22
C ASN A 35 -5.49 -7.81 -9.06
N ARG A 36 -5.75 -8.81 -8.24
CA ARG A 36 -7.09 -9.32 -7.92
C ARG A 36 -7.53 -8.99 -6.50
N HIS A 37 -6.57 -8.78 -5.61
CA HIS A 37 -6.78 -8.60 -4.18
C HIS A 37 -6.40 -7.19 -3.75
N ASP A 38 -6.97 -6.76 -2.64
CA ASP A 38 -6.61 -5.50 -2.00
C ASP A 38 -5.14 -5.54 -1.57
N PRO A 39 -4.35 -4.49 -1.83
CA PRO A 39 -2.93 -4.47 -1.48
C PRO A 39 -2.65 -4.13 -0.01
N PHE A 40 -3.63 -3.58 0.71
CA PHE A 40 -3.43 -3.09 2.09
C PHE A 40 -3.75 -4.12 3.16
N LEU A 41 -4.76 -4.96 2.96
CA LEU A 41 -5.24 -5.91 3.97
C LEU A 41 -4.14 -6.87 4.42
N SER A 42 -3.43 -7.47 3.47
CA SER A 42 -2.33 -8.38 3.79
C SER A 42 -1.20 -7.67 4.53
N LEU A 43 -0.89 -6.43 4.18
CA LEU A 43 0.14 -5.65 4.87
C LEU A 43 -0.27 -5.30 6.30
N ALA A 44 -1.53 -5.01 6.55
CA ALA A 44 -2.02 -4.78 7.90
C ALA A 44 -1.85 -6.04 8.78
N VAL A 45 -2.23 -7.20 8.25
CA VAL A 45 -2.05 -8.48 8.95
C VAL A 45 -0.57 -8.80 9.17
N ALA A 46 0.27 -8.62 8.16
CA ALA A 46 1.72 -8.81 8.28
C ALA A 46 2.34 -7.86 9.29
N GLY A 47 1.91 -6.61 9.31
CA GLY A 47 2.37 -5.61 10.27
C GLY A 47 2.06 -5.96 11.71
N TYR A 48 0.86 -6.49 11.95
CA TYR A 48 0.45 -6.99 13.26
C TYR A 48 1.27 -8.21 13.70
N ALA A 49 1.58 -9.11 12.76
CA ALA A 49 2.26 -10.37 13.05
C ALA A 49 3.79 -10.26 13.17
N THR A 50 4.39 -9.15 12.75
CA THR A 50 5.85 -8.96 12.70
C THR A 50 6.29 -7.76 13.53
N ARG A 51 7.60 -7.64 13.76
CA ARG A 51 8.16 -6.58 14.61
C ARG A 51 8.99 -5.54 13.86
N ARG A 52 9.73 -5.96 12.83
CA ARG A 52 10.69 -5.10 12.13
C ARG A 52 10.51 -5.04 10.60
N MET A 53 9.64 -5.87 10.05
CA MET A 53 9.41 -5.93 8.61
C MET A 53 8.91 -4.60 8.05
N GLU A 54 9.53 -4.11 7.00
CA GLU A 54 8.98 -3.04 6.20
C GLU A 54 7.83 -3.55 5.32
N LEU A 55 6.83 -2.74 5.15
CA LEU A 55 5.55 -3.09 4.52
C LEU A 55 5.30 -2.13 3.36
N HIS A 56 5.37 -2.60 2.14
CA HIS A 56 5.27 -1.73 0.97
C HIS A 56 4.15 -2.18 0.04
N THR A 57 3.29 -1.26 -0.40
CA THR A 57 2.50 -1.51 -1.61
C THR A 57 3.39 -1.29 -2.83
N SER A 58 3.39 -2.24 -3.76
CA SER A 58 4.22 -2.15 -4.96
C SER A 58 3.47 -2.69 -6.20
N VAL A 59 2.45 -2.01 -6.61
CA VAL A 59 1.93 -0.73 -6.12
C VAL A 59 0.44 -0.84 -5.81
N ALA A 60 -0.10 0.13 -5.06
CA ALA A 60 -1.54 0.36 -4.98
C ALA A 60 -1.99 1.25 -6.14
N ILE A 61 -3.15 0.97 -6.72
CA ILE A 61 -3.67 1.74 -7.85
C ILE A 61 -4.28 3.05 -7.31
N ALA A 62 -3.63 4.18 -7.63
CA ALA A 62 -4.01 5.47 -7.07
C ALA A 62 -5.42 5.90 -7.50
N PHE A 63 -5.70 5.87 -8.80
CA PHE A 63 -6.92 6.48 -9.34
C PHE A 63 -8.20 5.70 -9.06
N ALA A 64 -8.08 4.46 -8.59
CA ALA A 64 -9.22 3.64 -8.17
C ALA A 64 -9.80 4.09 -6.81
N ARG A 65 -9.11 4.94 -6.08
CA ARG A 65 -9.52 5.45 -4.76
C ARG A 65 -9.20 6.93 -4.62
N SER A 66 -9.99 7.66 -3.80
CA SER A 66 -9.70 9.06 -3.55
C SER A 66 -8.41 9.23 -2.73
N PRO A 67 -7.74 10.39 -2.82
CA PRO A 67 -6.60 10.69 -1.96
C PRO A 67 -6.93 10.55 -0.47
N MET A 68 -8.13 10.94 -0.05
CA MET A 68 -8.57 10.81 1.34
C MET A 68 -8.63 9.35 1.80
N VAL A 69 -9.24 8.48 0.99
CA VAL A 69 -9.32 7.04 1.30
C VAL A 69 -7.92 6.41 1.37
N CYS A 70 -7.06 6.78 0.44
CA CYS A 70 -5.67 6.31 0.42
C CYS A 70 -4.88 6.84 1.63
N ALA A 71 -5.07 8.10 1.99
CA ALA A 71 -4.43 8.70 3.16
C ALA A 71 -4.87 8.01 4.45
N ASN A 72 -6.16 7.69 4.60
CA ASN A 72 -6.68 6.98 5.77
C ASN A 72 -5.99 5.64 5.98
N VAL A 73 -6.01 4.77 4.97
CA VAL A 73 -5.45 3.43 5.11
C VAL A 73 -3.93 3.47 5.33
N GLY A 74 -3.24 4.36 4.62
CA GLY A 74 -1.79 4.52 4.79
C GLY A 74 -1.41 5.02 6.18
N TRP A 75 -2.16 5.98 6.70
CA TRP A 75 -1.98 6.49 8.06
C TRP A 75 -2.19 5.41 9.11
N ASP A 76 -3.29 4.69 9.02
CA ASP A 76 -3.64 3.67 10.01
C ASP A 76 -2.62 2.53 10.06
N ILE A 77 -2.16 2.05 8.89
CA ILE A 77 -1.12 1.02 8.85
C ILE A 77 0.20 1.56 9.41
N ALA A 78 0.61 2.76 9.01
CA ALA A 78 1.86 3.37 9.49
C ALA A 78 1.82 3.58 11.00
N ALA A 79 0.75 4.14 11.54
CA ALA A 79 0.61 4.38 12.98
C ALA A 79 0.60 3.08 13.78
N SER A 80 -0.10 2.04 13.26
CA SER A 80 -0.21 0.74 13.94
C SER A 80 1.06 -0.10 13.87
N THR A 81 2.00 0.25 13.01
CA THR A 81 3.23 -0.53 12.77
C THR A 81 4.51 0.24 13.10
N GLY A 82 4.41 1.34 13.84
CA GLY A 82 5.57 2.14 14.20
C GLY A 82 6.30 2.76 13.02
N GLY A 83 5.56 3.14 11.98
CA GLY A 83 6.12 3.81 10.81
C GLY A 83 6.77 2.88 9.78
N ARG A 84 6.54 1.57 9.85
CA ARG A 84 7.13 0.58 8.93
C ARG A 84 6.45 0.51 7.56
N PHE A 85 5.41 1.29 7.32
CA PHE A 85 4.65 1.27 6.08
C PHE A 85 5.14 2.31 5.07
N THR A 86 5.26 1.90 3.81
CA THR A 86 5.53 2.77 2.67
C THR A 86 4.42 2.63 1.63
N LEU A 87 3.80 3.74 1.28
CA LEU A 87 2.76 3.81 0.27
C LEU A 87 3.37 3.94 -1.13
N GLY A 88 3.42 2.84 -1.86
CA GLY A 88 3.79 2.83 -3.27
C GLY A 88 2.54 2.96 -4.14
N LEU A 89 2.50 3.94 -5.01
CA LEU A 89 1.37 4.27 -5.87
C LEU A 89 1.69 4.11 -7.35
N GLY A 90 0.74 3.60 -8.11
CA GLY A 90 0.82 3.53 -9.55
C GLY A 90 -0.47 4.02 -10.21
N SER A 91 -0.35 4.51 -11.46
CA SER A 91 -1.49 5.03 -12.22
C SER A 91 -2.36 3.93 -12.83
N GLN A 92 -1.81 2.74 -13.03
CA GLN A 92 -2.39 1.68 -13.85
C GLN A 92 -2.64 2.17 -15.29
N ILE A 93 -3.06 1.32 -16.18
CA ILE A 93 -3.39 1.66 -17.55
C ILE A 93 -4.83 2.12 -17.70
N ARG A 94 -5.12 2.85 -18.79
CA ARG A 94 -6.45 3.38 -19.09
C ARG A 94 -7.53 2.31 -19.04
N ALA A 95 -7.31 1.17 -19.71
CA ALA A 95 -8.31 0.11 -19.80
C ALA A 95 -8.73 -0.43 -18.43
N HIS A 96 -7.79 -0.58 -17.50
CA HIS A 96 -8.09 -1.05 -16.16
C HIS A 96 -8.82 0.01 -15.33
N ASN A 97 -8.43 1.28 -15.44
CA ASN A 97 -9.15 2.36 -14.75
C ASN A 97 -10.61 2.44 -15.21
N GLU A 98 -10.84 2.43 -16.52
CA GLU A 98 -12.19 2.57 -17.07
C GLU A 98 -13.06 1.32 -16.86
N LYS A 99 -12.51 0.12 -17.15
CA LYS A 99 -13.30 -1.13 -17.15
C LYS A 99 -13.44 -1.80 -15.81
N ARG A 100 -12.40 -1.72 -14.95
CA ARG A 100 -12.42 -2.37 -13.63
C ARG A 100 -12.94 -1.44 -12.54
N PHE A 101 -12.63 -0.15 -12.62
CA PHE A 101 -12.87 0.79 -11.53
C PHE A 101 -13.85 1.91 -11.89
N SER A 102 -14.33 1.96 -13.13
CA SER A 102 -15.25 3.00 -13.61
C SER A 102 -14.69 4.41 -13.41
N VAL A 103 -13.39 4.56 -13.59
CA VAL A 103 -12.67 5.83 -13.39
C VAL A 103 -12.36 6.45 -14.75
N PRO A 104 -12.78 7.70 -15.00
CA PRO A 104 -12.42 8.42 -16.22
C PRO A 104 -10.90 8.55 -16.35
N TRP A 105 -10.39 8.35 -17.56
CA TRP A 105 -8.97 8.50 -17.84
C TRP A 105 -8.63 9.93 -18.18
N THR A 106 -7.63 10.48 -17.50
CA THR A 106 -7.02 11.77 -17.80
C THR A 106 -5.51 11.59 -17.84
N ALA A 107 -4.77 12.63 -18.23
CA ALA A 107 -3.31 12.60 -18.28
C ALA A 107 -2.73 12.11 -16.95
N PRO A 108 -2.03 10.96 -16.92
CA PRO A 108 -1.70 10.29 -15.65
C PRO A 108 -0.63 11.03 -14.83
N ALA A 109 0.35 11.63 -15.47
CA ALA A 109 1.45 12.27 -14.74
C ALA A 109 1.01 13.52 -13.93
N PRO A 110 0.29 14.49 -14.51
CA PRO A 110 -0.24 15.61 -13.73
C PRO A 110 -1.20 15.14 -12.64
N ARG A 111 -2.08 14.19 -12.96
CA ARG A 111 -3.05 13.64 -12.00
C ARG A 111 -2.35 12.94 -10.83
N MET A 112 -1.30 12.17 -11.10
CA MET A 112 -0.52 11.52 -10.04
C MET A 112 0.18 12.55 -9.15
N ARG A 113 0.71 13.63 -9.73
CA ARG A 113 1.32 14.72 -8.96
C ARG A 113 0.30 15.32 -7.98
N GLU A 114 -0.88 15.69 -8.47
CA GLU A 114 -1.94 16.24 -7.62
C GLU A 114 -2.38 15.25 -6.54
N TYR A 115 -2.51 13.97 -6.90
CA TYR A 115 -2.88 12.91 -5.97
C TYR A 115 -1.89 12.80 -4.80
N VAL A 116 -0.59 12.73 -5.10
CA VAL A 116 0.46 12.64 -4.08
C VAL A 116 0.49 13.89 -3.21
N GLN A 117 0.34 15.08 -3.82
CA GLN A 117 0.27 16.34 -3.08
C GLN A 117 -0.92 16.36 -2.13
N ALA A 118 -2.09 15.89 -2.57
CA ALA A 118 -3.28 15.81 -1.73
C ALA A 118 -3.07 14.87 -0.53
N VAL A 119 -2.53 13.66 -0.76
CA VAL A 119 -2.23 12.72 0.34
C VAL A 119 -1.26 13.34 1.34
N ARG A 120 -0.20 13.98 0.87
CA ARG A 120 0.77 14.66 1.74
C ARG A 120 0.15 15.79 2.55
N ALA A 121 -0.70 16.60 1.92
CA ALA A 121 -1.40 17.70 2.60
C ALA A 121 -2.33 17.18 3.70
N ILE A 122 -3.04 16.07 3.44
CA ILE A 122 -3.90 15.43 4.43
C ILE A 122 -3.07 14.96 5.63
N TRP A 123 -1.97 14.26 5.37
CA TRP A 123 -1.10 13.77 6.45
C TRP A 123 -0.45 14.92 7.24
N ALA A 124 -0.06 15.99 6.58
CA ALA A 124 0.47 17.17 7.27
C ALA A 124 -0.58 17.78 8.22
N ALA A 125 -1.81 17.93 7.72
CA ALA A 125 -2.92 18.44 8.55
C ALA A 125 -3.17 17.55 9.79
N TRP A 126 -3.09 16.22 9.63
CA TRP A 126 -3.29 15.30 10.76
C TRP A 126 -2.13 15.31 11.76
N LYS A 127 -0.94 15.70 11.34
CA LYS A 127 0.20 15.92 12.25
C LYS A 127 0.12 17.25 13.00
N GLY A 128 -0.80 18.13 12.62
CA GLY A 128 -0.92 19.46 13.17
C GLY A 128 0.00 20.52 12.54
N ASP A 129 0.44 20.23 11.32
CA ASP A 129 1.32 21.15 10.58
C ASP A 129 0.53 22.19 9.74
#